data_996fe94291b0ac86ad50209005f0a5f2
#
_entry.id   996fe94291b0ac86ad50209005f0a5f2
#
_cell.length_a   1.000
_cell.length_b   1.000
_cell.length_c   1.000
_cell.angle_alpha   90.00
_cell.angle_beta   90.00
_cell.angle_gamma   90.00
#
_symmetry.space_group_name_H-M   'P 1'
#
loop_
_entity.id
_entity.type
_entity.pdbx_description
1 polymer ?
#
loop_
_entity_poly.entity_id
_entity_poly.type
_entity_poly.pdbx_seq_one_letter_code
_entity_poly.pdbx_strand_id
1 'polypeptide(L)'
;SVPRYPVYIISKGRAQYGPLTAKVFQRLGIPFYLMVEPHEYNKYRTLCDWATEVLVIGESNHGMGPGRARNACWDHAKNVLKSKRHWVLDDNIADFYRLHDNTRIRVGDGTVFRAAEDFVDRYKNVAVAGFAYNFFHVAKSKQYPFKLNTRIYSCLLIDNECPYRWRGRYNEDTILSLDVLKDFKKHKSHDQLNKKISNGKFKTHQLD
;
A
#
# COMPACT_ATOMS: atom_id res chain seq x y z
N SER A 1 -12.51 -12.66 6.79
CA SER A 1 -11.68 -11.68 7.50
C SER A 1 -11.49 -10.43 6.64
N VAL A 2 -11.60 -9.26 7.24
CA VAL A 2 -11.38 -7.98 6.54
C VAL A 2 -10.18 -7.27 7.13
N PRO A 3 -9.45 -6.43 6.35
CA PRO A 3 -8.39 -5.59 6.86
C PRO A 3 -8.88 -4.67 7.97
N ARG A 4 -8.00 -4.39 8.93
CA ARG A 4 -8.25 -3.41 10.00
C ARG A 4 -8.19 -1.98 9.48
N TYR A 5 -7.28 -1.72 8.57
CA TYR A 5 -7.02 -0.40 8.02
C TYR A 5 -7.74 -0.20 6.69
N PRO A 6 -8.13 1.04 6.37
CA PRO A 6 -8.84 1.32 5.13
C PRO A 6 -7.99 0.99 3.91
N VAL A 7 -8.68 0.51 2.87
CA VAL A 7 -8.08 0.12 1.60
C VAL A 7 -8.49 1.12 0.53
N TYR A 8 -7.52 1.66 -0.18
CA TYR A 8 -7.71 2.56 -1.30
C TYR A 8 -7.16 1.95 -2.57
N ILE A 9 -7.92 2.07 -3.64
CA ILE A 9 -7.49 1.72 -4.99
C ILE A 9 -7.52 3.00 -5.81
N ILE A 10 -6.37 3.39 -6.36
CA ILE A 10 -6.28 4.53 -7.28
C ILE A 10 -6.57 4.05 -8.70
N SER A 11 -7.42 4.76 -9.43
CA SER A 11 -7.79 4.36 -10.79
C SER A 11 -8.00 5.53 -11.71
N LYS A 12 -7.60 5.37 -12.97
CA LYS A 12 -7.77 6.35 -14.04
C LYS A 12 -8.00 5.65 -15.37
N GLY A 13 -9.05 6.07 -16.10
CA GLY A 13 -9.32 5.59 -17.45
C GLY A 13 -9.79 4.13 -17.55
N ARG A 14 -10.27 3.52 -16.47
CA ARG A 14 -10.65 2.09 -16.42
C ARG A 14 -12.10 1.84 -16.02
N ALA A 15 -12.92 2.86 -15.94
CA ALA A 15 -14.29 2.72 -15.48
C ALA A 15 -15.12 1.73 -16.33
N GLN A 16 -14.95 1.75 -17.64
CA GLN A 16 -15.72 0.90 -18.56
C GLN A 16 -15.47 -0.60 -18.39
N TYR A 17 -14.22 -0.97 -18.10
CA TYR A 17 -13.82 -2.38 -17.94
C TYR A 17 -13.83 -2.83 -16.49
N GLY A 18 -13.91 -1.89 -15.57
CA GLY A 18 -13.69 -2.07 -14.15
C GLY A 18 -12.22 -2.32 -13.82
N PRO A 19 -11.69 -1.71 -12.76
CA PRO A 19 -10.33 -1.96 -12.30
C PRO A 19 -10.16 -3.42 -11.87
N LEU A 20 -9.11 -4.10 -12.32
CA LEU A 20 -8.85 -5.51 -11.96
C LEU A 20 -8.74 -5.68 -10.45
N THR A 21 -7.97 -4.83 -9.79
CA THR A 21 -7.79 -4.85 -8.32
C THR A 21 -9.13 -4.75 -7.59
N ALA A 22 -10.01 -3.86 -8.04
CA ALA A 22 -11.32 -3.68 -7.43
C ALA A 22 -12.19 -4.94 -7.56
N LYS A 23 -12.14 -5.64 -8.69
CA LYS A 23 -12.84 -6.93 -8.88
C LYS A 23 -12.30 -8.00 -7.93
N VAL A 24 -10.99 -8.03 -7.69
CA VAL A 24 -10.38 -8.94 -6.72
C VAL A 24 -10.91 -8.64 -5.32
N PHE A 25 -10.94 -7.38 -4.90
CA PHE A 25 -11.41 -6.98 -3.57
C PHE A 25 -12.91 -7.25 -3.38
N GLN A 26 -13.71 -7.07 -4.43
CA GLN A 26 -15.12 -7.51 -4.42
C GLN A 26 -15.22 -9.00 -4.18
N ARG A 27 -14.46 -9.82 -4.91
CA ARG A 27 -14.43 -11.28 -4.75
C ARG A 27 -14.00 -11.70 -3.34
N LEU A 28 -13.01 -11.01 -2.76
CA LEU A 28 -12.51 -11.27 -1.41
C LEU A 28 -13.46 -10.78 -0.30
N GLY A 29 -14.52 -10.05 -0.65
CA GLY A 29 -15.43 -9.46 0.31
C GLY A 29 -14.77 -8.36 1.16
N ILE A 30 -13.80 -7.65 0.61
CA ILE A 30 -13.07 -6.58 1.30
C ILE A 30 -13.63 -5.22 0.88
N PRO A 31 -14.11 -4.39 1.82
CA PRO A 31 -14.48 -3.01 1.54
C PRO A 31 -13.29 -2.19 1.05
N PHE A 32 -13.51 -1.31 0.09
CA PHE A 32 -12.47 -0.43 -0.45
C PHE A 32 -13.04 0.88 -0.98
N TYR A 33 -12.20 1.89 -1.00
CA TYR A 33 -12.44 3.18 -1.62
C TYR A 33 -11.77 3.22 -2.99
N LEU A 34 -12.47 3.76 -3.99
CA LEU A 34 -11.88 4.13 -5.28
C LEU A 34 -11.53 5.61 -5.27
N MET A 35 -10.27 5.94 -5.52
CA MET A 35 -9.80 7.31 -5.68
C MET A 35 -9.64 7.61 -7.18
N VAL A 36 -10.42 8.55 -7.69
CA VAL A 36 -10.53 8.83 -9.13
C VAL A 36 -10.37 10.31 -9.45
N GLU A 37 -10.13 10.60 -10.73
CA GLU A 37 -10.10 11.95 -11.25
C GLU A 37 -11.50 12.60 -11.22
N PRO A 38 -11.61 13.92 -11.01
CA PRO A 38 -12.90 14.60 -10.96
C PRO A 38 -13.79 14.36 -12.17
N HIS A 39 -13.24 14.38 -13.38
CA HIS A 39 -13.98 14.19 -14.62
C HIS A 39 -14.46 12.75 -14.85
N GLU A 40 -13.94 11.79 -14.13
CA GLU A 40 -14.31 10.37 -14.23
C GLU A 40 -15.26 9.92 -13.12
N TYR A 41 -15.53 10.77 -12.13
CA TYR A 41 -16.30 10.41 -10.94
C TYR A 41 -17.65 9.75 -11.26
N ASN A 42 -18.44 10.37 -12.12
CA ASN A 42 -19.77 9.85 -12.46
C ASN A 42 -19.70 8.48 -13.14
N LYS A 43 -18.70 8.25 -14.00
CA LYS A 43 -18.50 6.95 -14.65
C LYS A 43 -18.17 5.86 -13.64
N TYR A 44 -17.24 6.10 -12.75
CA TYR A 44 -16.87 5.14 -11.71
C TYR A 44 -18.01 4.87 -10.75
N ARG A 45 -18.71 5.90 -10.30
CA ARG A 45 -19.87 5.77 -9.42
C ARG A 45 -20.98 4.93 -10.04
N THR A 46 -21.22 5.06 -11.33
CA THR A 46 -22.27 4.31 -12.03
C THR A 46 -21.82 2.88 -12.35
N LEU A 47 -20.58 2.69 -12.82
CA LEU A 47 -20.10 1.40 -13.31
C LEU A 47 -19.41 0.54 -12.24
N CYS A 48 -19.00 1.14 -11.14
CA CYS A 48 -18.33 0.48 -10.01
C CYS A 48 -19.10 0.73 -8.69
N ASP A 49 -20.40 0.51 -8.70
CA ASP A 49 -21.29 0.71 -7.56
C ASP A 49 -21.04 -0.24 -6.37
N TRP A 50 -20.24 -1.26 -6.60
CA TRP A 50 -19.76 -2.23 -5.61
C TRP A 50 -18.53 -1.76 -4.81
N ALA A 51 -17.96 -0.59 -5.10
CA ALA A 51 -17.01 0.06 -4.22
C ALA A 51 -17.71 0.55 -2.94
N THR A 52 -17.02 0.58 -1.81
CA THR A 52 -17.56 1.16 -0.57
C THR A 52 -17.92 2.62 -0.79
N GLU A 53 -17.01 3.36 -1.41
CA GLU A 53 -17.20 4.74 -1.81
C GLU A 53 -16.24 5.11 -2.94
N VAL A 54 -16.71 5.94 -3.87
CA VAL A 54 -15.87 6.58 -4.89
C VAL A 54 -15.48 7.96 -4.38
N LEU A 55 -14.18 8.21 -4.26
CA LEU A 55 -13.60 9.46 -3.81
C LEU A 55 -12.95 10.20 -4.97
N VAL A 56 -12.92 11.53 -4.88
CA VAL A 56 -12.38 12.39 -5.92
C VAL A 56 -11.09 13.03 -5.43
N ILE A 57 -10.08 13.08 -6.30
CA ILE A 57 -8.87 13.87 -6.07
C ILE A 57 -9.26 15.35 -6.07
N GLY A 58 -8.77 16.13 -5.11
CA GLY A 58 -9.14 17.56 -4.97
C GLY A 58 -8.77 18.42 -6.17
N GLU A 59 -7.71 18.06 -6.90
CA GLU A 59 -7.27 18.74 -8.14
C GLU A 59 -6.98 17.70 -9.20
N SER A 60 -7.33 18.00 -10.46
CA SER A 60 -7.01 17.10 -11.57
C SER A 60 -5.52 16.88 -11.71
N ASN A 61 -5.15 15.62 -11.89
CA ASN A 61 -3.75 15.21 -12.00
C ASN A 61 -3.23 15.25 -13.44
N HIS A 62 -3.25 16.35 -14.10
CA HIS A 62 -2.85 16.59 -15.50
C HIS A 62 -1.53 15.89 -15.94
N GLY A 63 -1.49 14.55 -15.88
CA GLY A 63 -0.32 13.76 -16.28
C GLY A 63 0.86 13.81 -15.30
N MET A 64 0.66 14.20 -14.06
CA MET A 64 1.71 14.30 -13.01
C MET A 64 2.01 12.97 -12.30
N GLY A 65 1.52 11.85 -12.82
CA GLY A 65 1.68 10.52 -12.21
C GLY A 65 0.69 10.25 -11.06
N PRO A 66 0.78 9.10 -10.39
CA PRO A 66 -0.20 8.67 -9.38
C PRO A 66 0.01 9.31 -7.99
N GLY A 67 1.08 10.09 -7.80
CA GLY A 67 1.43 10.63 -6.48
C GLY A 67 0.34 11.48 -5.84
N ARG A 68 -0.38 12.31 -6.62
CA ARG A 68 -1.50 13.11 -6.10
C ARG A 68 -2.67 12.26 -5.62
N ALA A 69 -3.03 11.24 -6.39
CA ALA A 69 -4.09 10.30 -6.01
C ALA A 69 -3.72 9.56 -4.72
N ARG A 70 -2.48 9.09 -4.61
CA ARG A 70 -1.97 8.43 -3.41
C ARG A 70 -1.94 9.35 -2.20
N ASN A 71 -1.52 10.61 -2.36
CA ASN A 71 -1.56 11.60 -1.28
C ASN A 71 -3.01 11.92 -0.86
N ALA A 72 -3.95 11.98 -1.79
CA ALA A 72 -5.37 12.17 -1.49
C ALA A 72 -5.93 11.00 -0.65
N CYS A 73 -5.55 9.75 -0.95
CA CYS A 73 -5.87 8.59 -0.13
C CYS A 73 -5.31 8.74 1.29
N TRP A 74 -4.06 9.13 1.39
CA TRP A 74 -3.39 9.37 2.66
C TRP A 74 -4.11 10.41 3.52
N ASP A 75 -4.42 11.55 2.92
CA ASP A 75 -5.11 12.64 3.61
C ASP A 75 -6.51 12.22 4.07
N HIS A 76 -7.26 11.47 3.27
CA HIS A 76 -8.55 10.93 3.65
C HIS A 76 -8.42 9.94 4.82
N ALA A 77 -7.48 9.00 4.75
CA ALA A 77 -7.25 8.03 5.81
C ALA A 77 -6.84 8.69 7.14
N LYS A 78 -5.97 9.69 7.07
CA LYS A 78 -5.44 10.39 8.24
C LYS A 78 -6.45 11.39 8.83
N ASN A 79 -7.04 12.24 7.99
CA ASN A 79 -7.80 13.39 8.44
C ASN A 79 -9.30 13.10 8.57
N VAL A 80 -9.86 12.25 7.71
CA VAL A 80 -11.28 11.90 7.74
C VAL A 80 -11.53 10.66 8.59
N LEU A 81 -10.84 9.56 8.30
CA LEU A 81 -11.02 8.31 9.02
C LEU A 81 -10.24 8.21 10.33
N LYS A 82 -9.27 9.11 10.57
CA LYS A 82 -8.40 9.09 11.74
C LYS A 82 -7.70 7.75 11.93
N SER A 83 -7.37 7.08 10.83
CA SER A 83 -6.73 5.78 10.83
C SER A 83 -5.22 5.91 11.08
N LYS A 84 -4.64 4.91 11.76
CA LYS A 84 -3.20 4.82 11.99
C LYS A 84 -2.43 4.51 10.72
N ARG A 85 -2.98 3.64 9.87
CA ARG A 85 -2.40 3.18 8.62
C ARG A 85 -3.44 3.18 7.52
N HIS A 86 -2.99 3.03 6.28
CA HIS A 86 -3.86 2.75 5.14
C HIS A 86 -3.16 1.87 4.12
N TRP A 87 -3.96 1.10 3.39
CA TRP A 87 -3.53 0.42 2.18
C TRP A 87 -3.78 1.30 0.97
N VAL A 88 -2.80 1.38 0.09
CA VAL A 88 -2.97 2.01 -1.24
C VAL A 88 -2.48 1.06 -2.31
N LEU A 89 -3.35 0.82 -3.31
CA LEU A 89 -3.12 -0.15 -4.37
C LEU A 89 -3.35 0.47 -5.75
N ASP A 90 -2.60 -0.03 -6.72
CA ASP A 90 -2.87 0.23 -8.13
C ASP A 90 -4.09 -0.57 -8.61
N ASP A 91 -4.66 -0.18 -9.73
CA ASP A 91 -5.90 -0.75 -10.28
C ASP A 91 -5.70 -1.95 -11.21
N ASN A 92 -4.46 -2.40 -11.39
CA ASN A 92 -4.07 -3.44 -12.35
C ASN A 92 -3.59 -4.75 -11.72
N ILE A 93 -3.86 -4.96 -10.45
CA ILE A 93 -3.50 -6.20 -9.75
C ILE A 93 -4.53 -7.27 -10.11
N ALA A 94 -4.06 -8.34 -10.75
CA ALA A 94 -4.93 -9.42 -11.22
C ALA A 94 -5.40 -10.36 -10.11
N ASP A 95 -4.55 -10.64 -9.13
CA ASP A 95 -4.90 -11.47 -7.97
C ASP A 95 -3.83 -11.46 -6.88
N PHE A 96 -4.16 -12.07 -5.74
CA PHE A 96 -3.25 -12.31 -4.63
C PHE A 96 -3.09 -13.79 -4.35
N TYR A 97 -1.87 -14.18 -3.97
CA TYR A 97 -1.51 -15.55 -3.68
C TYR A 97 -0.71 -15.62 -2.38
N ARG A 98 -0.88 -16.70 -1.66
CA ARG A 98 0.00 -17.07 -0.54
C ARG A 98 0.82 -18.28 -0.91
N LEU A 99 2.00 -18.41 -0.32
CA LEU A 99 2.81 -19.62 -0.43
C LEU A 99 2.44 -20.62 0.68
N HIS A 100 2.24 -21.87 0.28
CA HIS A 100 2.09 -23.01 1.17
C HIS A 100 2.82 -24.18 0.56
N ASP A 101 3.81 -24.70 1.27
CA ASP A 101 4.67 -25.81 0.80
C ASP A 101 5.22 -25.59 -0.62
N ASN A 102 5.74 -24.38 -0.87
CA ASN A 102 6.25 -23.93 -2.17
C ASN A 102 5.21 -23.89 -3.31
N THR A 103 3.94 -24.00 -2.99
CA THR A 103 2.83 -23.89 -3.95
C THR A 103 2.11 -22.57 -3.79
N ARG A 104 1.81 -21.93 -4.92
CA ARG A 104 0.99 -20.70 -4.94
C ARG A 104 -0.48 -21.08 -4.75
N ILE A 105 -1.07 -20.60 -3.67
CA ILE A 105 -2.49 -20.78 -3.40
C ILE A 105 -3.18 -19.45 -3.52
N ARG A 106 -4.22 -19.38 -4.36
CA ARG A 106 -5.03 -18.18 -4.53
C ARG A 106 -5.70 -17.80 -3.21
N VAL A 107 -5.61 -16.52 -2.87
CA VAL A 107 -6.21 -15.98 -1.66
C VAL A 107 -7.74 -15.95 -1.80
N GLY A 108 -8.44 -16.48 -0.81
CA GLY A 108 -9.90 -16.59 -0.80
C GLY A 108 -10.63 -15.50 -0.03
N ASP A 109 -9.92 -14.80 0.87
CA ASP A 109 -10.47 -13.70 1.68
C ASP A 109 -9.41 -12.69 2.10
N GLY A 110 -9.75 -11.76 2.99
CA GLY A 110 -8.86 -10.70 3.48
C GLY A 110 -7.83 -11.12 4.52
N THR A 111 -7.69 -12.40 4.85
CA THR A 111 -6.82 -12.88 5.94
C THR A 111 -5.35 -12.51 5.71
N VAL A 112 -4.88 -12.53 4.46
CA VAL A 112 -3.49 -12.18 4.14
C VAL A 112 -3.19 -10.72 4.47
N PHE A 113 -4.12 -9.82 4.24
CA PHE A 113 -3.99 -8.40 4.59
C PHE A 113 -3.98 -8.21 6.10
N ARG A 114 -4.88 -8.89 6.80
CA ARG A 114 -4.93 -8.86 8.27
C ARG A 114 -3.65 -9.39 8.90
N ALA A 115 -3.10 -10.49 8.39
CA ALA A 115 -1.84 -11.06 8.85
C ALA A 115 -0.67 -10.10 8.63
N ALA A 116 -0.63 -9.42 7.49
CA ALA A 116 0.37 -8.38 7.22
C ALA A 116 0.26 -7.19 8.18
N GLU A 117 -0.95 -6.72 8.45
CA GLU A 117 -1.21 -5.66 9.43
C GLU A 117 -0.75 -6.07 10.84
N ASP A 118 -1.09 -7.27 11.28
CA ASP A 118 -0.70 -7.80 12.59
C ASP A 118 0.82 -7.94 12.71
N PHE A 119 1.48 -8.35 11.62
CA PHE A 119 2.94 -8.42 11.59
C PHE A 119 3.56 -7.02 11.73
N VAL A 120 3.10 -6.06 10.94
CA VAL A 120 3.63 -4.68 10.93
C VAL A 120 3.36 -3.97 12.26
N ASP A 121 2.20 -4.19 12.86
CA ASP A 121 1.80 -3.53 14.11
C ASP A 121 2.59 -4.00 15.35
N ARG A 122 3.32 -5.11 15.25
CA ARG A 122 4.29 -5.53 16.29
C ARG A 122 5.49 -4.58 16.38
N TYR A 123 5.74 -3.80 15.33
CA TYR A 123 6.87 -2.89 15.25
C TYR A 123 6.39 -1.43 15.30
N LYS A 124 6.91 -0.64 16.22
CA LYS A 124 6.46 0.75 16.44
C LYS A 124 6.79 1.71 15.29
N ASN A 125 7.70 1.34 14.38
CA ASN A 125 8.31 2.27 13.42
C ASN A 125 8.44 1.71 12.00
N VAL A 126 7.44 0.97 11.54
CA VAL A 126 7.34 0.62 10.13
C VAL A 126 6.60 1.74 9.41
N ALA A 127 7.30 2.52 8.61
CA ALA A 127 6.72 3.62 7.85
C ALA A 127 5.98 3.12 6.61
N VAL A 128 6.56 2.15 5.90
CA VAL A 128 6.02 1.58 4.67
C VAL A 128 6.28 0.07 4.65
N ALA A 129 5.26 -0.70 4.34
CA ALA A 129 5.34 -2.12 4.07
C ALA A 129 4.51 -2.45 2.83
N GLY A 130 4.67 -3.63 2.25
CA GLY A 130 3.83 -4.01 1.11
C GLY A 130 4.13 -5.38 0.55
N PHE A 131 3.25 -5.81 -0.35
CA PHE A 131 3.43 -7.05 -1.09
C PHE A 131 4.25 -6.80 -2.36
N ALA A 132 5.20 -7.71 -2.64
CA ALA A 132 5.99 -7.65 -3.85
C ALA A 132 5.31 -8.34 -5.03
N TYR A 133 5.64 -7.89 -6.23
CA TYR A 133 5.36 -8.61 -7.45
C TYR A 133 6.23 -9.88 -7.52
N ASN A 134 5.66 -10.97 -7.97
CA ASN A 134 6.42 -12.16 -8.38
C ASN A 134 7.28 -12.80 -7.29
N PHE A 135 6.66 -13.29 -6.23
CA PHE A 135 7.33 -14.28 -5.40
C PHE A 135 7.38 -15.63 -6.11
N PHE A 136 8.46 -15.86 -6.84
CA PHE A 136 8.90 -17.20 -7.15
C PHE A 136 9.91 -17.66 -6.09
N HIS A 137 9.44 -18.29 -5.04
CA HIS A 137 10.32 -19.06 -4.20
C HIS A 137 10.66 -20.36 -4.95
N VAL A 138 11.94 -20.48 -5.31
CA VAL A 138 12.44 -21.78 -5.76
C VAL A 138 12.42 -22.72 -4.56
N ALA A 139 11.89 -23.92 -4.74
CA ALA A 139 11.69 -24.93 -3.69
C ALA A 139 12.91 -25.27 -2.81
N LYS A 140 14.09 -24.76 -3.14
CA LYS A 140 15.36 -25.00 -2.43
C LYS A 140 15.89 -23.78 -1.67
N SER A 141 15.23 -22.62 -1.69
CA SER A 141 15.74 -21.44 -0.99
C SER A 141 15.08 -21.30 0.38
N LYS A 142 15.88 -21.32 1.43
CA LYS A 142 15.47 -20.89 2.77
C LYS A 142 15.36 -19.36 2.79
N GLN A 143 14.38 -18.79 2.11
CA GLN A 143 14.13 -17.36 2.17
C GLN A 143 13.02 -17.08 3.18
N TYR A 144 13.25 -16.06 3.99
CA TYR A 144 12.23 -15.57 4.90
C TYR A 144 11.09 -14.92 4.09
N PRO A 145 9.86 -14.96 4.59
CA PRO A 145 8.69 -14.38 3.90
C PRO A 145 8.70 -12.84 3.85
N PHE A 146 9.79 -12.21 4.24
CA PHE A 146 9.97 -10.77 4.20
C PHE A 146 11.41 -10.39 3.85
N LYS A 147 11.56 -9.22 3.23
CA LYS A 147 12.85 -8.61 2.95
C LYS A 147 12.91 -7.21 3.56
N LEU A 148 14.11 -6.81 3.94
CA LEU A 148 14.37 -5.46 4.44
C LEU A 148 14.92 -4.59 3.31
N ASN A 149 14.51 -3.32 3.29
CA ASN A 149 15.06 -2.31 2.38
C ASN A 149 14.97 -2.68 0.89
N THR A 150 13.87 -3.31 0.47
CA THR A 150 13.61 -3.61 -0.93
C THR A 150 12.56 -2.67 -1.54
N ARG A 151 12.44 -2.63 -2.85
CA ARG A 151 11.42 -1.85 -3.53
C ARG A 151 10.06 -2.54 -3.40
N ILE A 152 9.05 -1.77 -3.10
CA ILE A 152 7.67 -2.20 -3.05
C ILE A 152 6.88 -1.36 -4.05
N TYR A 153 5.98 -2.04 -4.77
CA TYR A 153 5.13 -1.42 -5.79
C TYR A 153 3.67 -1.77 -5.50
N SER A 154 2.76 -1.15 -6.15
CA SER A 154 1.36 -1.52 -6.35
C SER A 154 0.47 -1.91 -5.16
N CYS A 155 1.00 -2.43 -4.07
CA CYS A 155 0.21 -2.79 -2.87
C CYS A 155 0.98 -2.45 -1.61
N LEU A 156 0.65 -1.33 -0.99
CA LEU A 156 1.41 -0.71 0.09
C LEU A 156 0.56 -0.49 1.32
N LEU A 157 1.14 -0.80 2.48
CA LEU A 157 0.63 -0.43 3.80
C LEU A 157 1.49 0.69 4.37
N ILE A 158 0.89 1.84 4.65
CA ILE A 158 1.59 3.06 5.01
C ILE A 158 1.17 3.50 6.41
N ASP A 159 2.15 3.90 7.22
CA ASP A 159 1.91 4.62 8.47
C ASP A 159 1.52 6.06 8.17
N ASN A 160 0.32 6.49 8.55
CA ASN A 160 -0.18 7.83 8.26
C ASN A 160 0.59 8.95 8.96
N GLU A 161 1.36 8.64 9.98
CA GLU A 161 2.26 9.58 10.66
C GLU A 161 3.66 9.64 10.04
N CYS A 162 3.92 8.91 8.95
CA CYS A 162 5.17 9.05 8.19
C CYS A 162 5.34 10.51 7.74
N PRO A 163 6.50 11.14 8.00
CA PRO A 163 6.70 12.57 7.70
C PRO A 163 6.86 12.86 6.20
N TYR A 164 7.01 11.83 5.39
CA TYR A 164 7.18 11.96 3.95
C TYR A 164 5.86 11.74 3.23
N ARG A 165 5.77 12.28 2.00
CA ARG A 165 4.62 12.13 1.12
C ARG A 165 5.08 11.65 -0.25
N TRP A 166 4.15 11.16 -1.05
CA TRP A 166 4.38 10.85 -2.44
C TRP A 166 4.77 12.12 -3.20
N ARG A 167 5.84 12.05 -3.98
CA ARG A 167 6.30 13.14 -4.82
C ARG A 167 6.98 12.62 -6.08
N GLY A 168 7.05 13.46 -7.10
CA GLY A 168 7.61 13.09 -8.39
C GLY A 168 6.55 12.61 -9.36
N ARG A 169 6.91 12.63 -10.64
CA ARG A 169 6.03 12.22 -11.73
C ARG A 169 6.17 10.72 -12.04
N TYR A 170 7.39 10.21 -11.90
CA TYR A 170 7.75 8.83 -12.16
C TYR A 170 8.51 8.25 -10.96
N ASN A 171 8.38 6.95 -10.76
CA ASN A 171 9.08 6.25 -9.66
C ASN A 171 8.83 6.86 -8.26
N GLU A 172 7.62 7.37 -8.02
CA GLU A 172 7.25 8.01 -6.75
C GLU A 172 7.38 7.09 -5.54
N ASP A 173 7.13 5.81 -5.69
CA ASP A 173 7.32 4.77 -4.67
C ASP A 173 8.81 4.57 -4.36
N THR A 174 9.68 4.61 -5.37
CA THR A 174 11.14 4.61 -5.17
C THR A 174 11.58 5.87 -4.42
N ILE A 175 11.02 7.03 -4.76
CA ILE A 175 11.35 8.31 -4.11
C ILE A 175 10.92 8.29 -2.66
N LEU A 176 9.69 7.87 -2.36
CA LEU A 176 9.21 7.74 -0.98
C LEU A 176 10.08 6.77 -0.18
N SER A 177 10.39 5.61 -0.73
CA SER A 177 11.26 4.63 -0.07
C SER A 177 12.66 5.18 0.19
N LEU A 178 13.23 5.93 -0.76
CA LEU A 178 14.53 6.58 -0.60
C LEU A 178 14.51 7.69 0.45
N ASP A 179 13.45 8.48 0.52
CA ASP A 179 13.31 9.54 1.53
C ASP A 179 13.27 8.94 2.94
N VAL A 180 12.51 7.88 3.13
CA VAL A 180 12.47 7.13 4.40
C VAL A 180 13.85 6.55 4.76
N LEU A 181 14.55 5.97 3.78
CA LEU A 181 15.88 5.38 3.98
C LEU A 181 16.96 6.44 4.23
N LYS A 182 16.87 7.60 3.59
CA LYS A 182 17.82 8.72 3.82
C LYS A 182 17.70 9.26 5.24
N ASP A 183 16.48 9.41 5.72
CA ASP A 183 16.26 9.83 7.10
C ASP A 183 16.83 8.79 8.08
N PHE A 184 16.62 7.51 7.81
CA PHE A 184 17.23 6.43 8.57
C PHE A 184 18.75 6.49 8.58
N LYS A 185 19.41 6.75 7.43
CA LYS A 185 20.86 6.90 7.33
C LYS A 185 21.37 8.16 8.02
N LYS A 186 20.69 9.28 7.88
CA LYS A 186 21.05 10.55 8.53
C LYS A 186 21.03 10.43 10.05
N HIS A 187 20.07 9.68 10.57
CA HIS A 187 20.01 9.40 12.01
C HIS A 187 21.06 8.37 12.47
N LYS A 188 21.54 7.50 11.57
CA LYS A 188 22.57 6.49 11.88
C LYS A 188 23.97 7.10 12.08
N SER A 189 24.22 8.29 11.57
CA SER A 189 25.48 9.02 11.71
C SER A 189 25.63 9.77 13.05
N HIS A 190 24.60 9.80 13.88
CA HIS A 190 24.65 10.37 15.22
C HIS A 190 24.47 9.30 16.31
N ASP A 191 25.29 9.34 17.35
CA ASP A 191 25.26 8.42 18.51
C ASP A 191 23.88 8.31 19.18
N GLN A 192 23.01 9.29 18.98
CA GLN A 192 21.62 9.25 19.41
C GLN A 192 20.79 8.17 18.71
N LEU A 193 21.23 7.69 17.56
CA LEU A 193 20.50 6.66 16.82
C LEU A 193 20.83 5.27 17.33
N ASN A 194 22.06 5.01 17.75
CA ASN A 194 22.40 3.75 18.41
C ASN A 194 21.56 3.56 19.69
N LYS A 195 21.29 4.64 20.44
CA LYS A 195 20.34 4.64 21.55
C LYS A 195 18.88 4.45 21.11
N LYS A 196 18.48 5.01 19.96
CA LYS A 196 17.12 4.84 19.42
C LYS A 196 16.90 3.46 18.81
N ILE A 197 17.91 2.85 18.22
CA ILE A 197 17.88 1.48 17.67
C ILE A 197 17.89 0.46 18.82
N SER A 198 18.69 0.63 19.84
CA SER A 198 18.69 -0.20 21.05
C SER A 198 17.37 -0.13 21.80
N ASN A 199 16.65 1.00 21.71
CA ASN A 199 15.31 1.20 22.27
C ASN A 199 14.17 0.84 21.31
N GLY A 200 14.44 0.19 20.19
CA GLY A 200 13.42 -0.30 19.24
C GLY A 200 12.71 0.77 18.42
N LYS A 201 13.29 1.97 18.25
CA LYS A 201 12.58 3.13 17.68
C LYS A 201 12.63 3.32 16.16
N PHE A 202 13.39 2.54 15.38
CA PHE A 202 13.39 2.64 13.91
C PHE A 202 13.73 1.30 13.25
N LYS A 203 12.73 0.66 12.66
CA LYS A 203 12.93 -0.44 11.72
C LYS A 203 11.98 -0.24 10.54
N THR A 204 12.50 0.00 9.35
CA THR A 204 11.74 -0.16 8.12
C THR A 204 11.73 -1.66 7.79
N HIS A 205 10.57 -2.27 7.86
CA HIS A 205 10.36 -3.64 7.41
C HIS A 205 9.45 -3.59 6.20
N GLN A 206 9.80 -4.34 5.19
CA GLN A 206 9.04 -4.52 3.97
C GLN A 206 8.57 -5.97 3.95
N LEU A 207 7.27 -6.14 3.77
CA LEU A 207 6.66 -7.45 3.61
C LEU A 207 6.62 -7.81 2.14
N ASP A 208 7.10 -8.96 1.84
CA ASP A 208 7.02 -9.56 0.51
C ASP A 208 5.72 -10.37 0.34
#